data_c234fbd0024226a0f48a6ff27de7702d
#
_entry.id   c234fbd0024226a0f48a6ff27de7702d
#
_cell.length_a   1.000
_cell.length_b   1.000
_cell.length_c   1.000
_cell.angle_alpha   90.00
_cell.angle_beta   90.00
_cell.angle_gamma   90.00
#
_symmetry.space_group_name_H-M   'P 1'
#
loop_
_entity.id
_entity.type
_entity.pdbx_description
1 polymer ?
#
loop_
_entity_poly.entity_id
_entity_poly.type
_entity_poly.pdbx_seq_one_letter_code
_entity_poly.pdbx_strand_id
1 'polypeptide(L)'
;MTISKLSDKVVLVKLTLRRAALTKRDAFLSDKIQRQEGDTSLTVLTKLFKDKSSAINQIMSKYGEVYQYHKKHTLPYVDAGPRILPNEIYMEYTQEMKHRIAQVDNLLDTYMPMYDQLVQDDVMYRNAGHAAGRANSSEYPSAEDFRMSMSAELRFQPMPDVSHFLFDLSEEDVASFKRAEEEAAQAANADTVQRMLKPIQALVTKLGEYQGLKGERFHNSLVENVIDGCTLARKLAINPTPELLADIAELEDAAQGYLKDVEMIKGSAHKRDEAKKKLQDVASKMAMFS
;
A
#
# COMPACT_ATOMS: atom_id res chain seq x y z
N MET A 1 6.34 -30.76 21.17
CA MET A 1 6.07 -29.33 20.93
C MET A 1 4.80 -29.26 20.10
N THR A 2 3.74 -28.71 20.63
CA THR A 2 2.49 -28.48 19.88
C THR A 2 2.79 -27.45 18.83
N ILE A 3 2.71 -27.80 17.54
CA ILE A 3 2.83 -26.83 16.45
C ILE A 3 1.66 -25.87 16.64
N SER A 4 1.94 -24.60 16.97
CA SER A 4 0.92 -23.58 17.09
C SER A 4 0.27 -23.38 15.72
N LYS A 5 -1.05 -23.53 15.65
CA LYS A 5 -1.82 -23.35 14.42
C LYS A 5 -1.71 -21.92 13.94
N LEU A 6 -1.83 -21.70 12.63
CA LEU A 6 -1.89 -20.36 12.05
C LEU A 6 -3.04 -19.54 12.65
N SER A 7 -4.20 -20.17 12.86
CA SER A 7 -5.38 -19.57 13.48
C SER A 7 -5.14 -18.98 14.87
N ASP A 8 -4.15 -19.49 15.62
CA ASP A 8 -3.80 -18.98 16.95
C ASP A 8 -2.96 -17.68 16.90
N LYS A 9 -2.35 -17.37 15.76
CA LYS A 9 -1.37 -16.30 15.60
C LYS A 9 -1.85 -15.12 14.79
N VAL A 10 -2.94 -15.27 14.05
CA VAL A 10 -3.42 -14.27 13.12
C VAL A 10 -4.93 -14.09 13.19
N VAL A 11 -5.37 -12.90 12.81
CA VAL A 11 -6.78 -12.64 12.47
C VAL A 11 -6.87 -12.23 11.01
N LEU A 12 -8.02 -12.41 10.41
CA LEU A 12 -8.32 -11.88 9.09
C LEU A 12 -8.94 -10.50 9.24
N VAL A 13 -8.48 -9.56 8.42
CA VAL A 13 -9.00 -8.19 8.39
C VAL A 13 -9.39 -7.81 6.97
N LYS A 14 -10.59 -7.26 6.81
CA LYS A 14 -11.07 -6.70 5.54
C LYS A 14 -11.29 -5.20 5.70
N LEU A 15 -10.60 -4.42 4.86
CA LEU A 15 -10.86 -3.00 4.68
C LEU A 15 -11.77 -2.82 3.48
N THR A 16 -12.94 -2.23 3.70
CA THR A 16 -13.84 -1.82 2.63
C THR A 16 -13.78 -0.30 2.51
N LEU A 17 -13.27 0.18 1.39
CA LEU A 17 -13.22 1.60 1.05
C LEU A 17 -14.22 1.88 -0.07
N ARG A 18 -15.17 2.76 0.20
CA ARG A 18 -16.05 3.33 -0.82
C ARG A 18 -15.65 4.79 -1.03
N ARG A 19 -15.60 5.22 -2.27
CA ARG A 19 -15.23 6.59 -2.63
C ARG A 19 -16.03 7.08 -3.82
N ALA A 20 -16.29 8.38 -3.84
CA ALA A 20 -16.94 9.04 -4.95
C ALA A 20 -16.14 8.83 -6.26
N ALA A 21 -16.84 8.62 -7.36
CA ALA A 21 -16.24 8.63 -8.68
C ALA A 21 -15.92 10.08 -9.08
N LEU A 22 -14.64 10.40 -9.20
CA LEU A 22 -14.16 11.72 -9.60
C LEU A 22 -13.74 11.78 -11.08
N THR A 23 -14.29 10.89 -11.90
CA THR A 23 -14.09 10.88 -13.35
C THR A 23 -15.43 10.72 -14.03
N LYS A 24 -15.61 11.41 -15.14
CA LYS A 24 -16.79 11.27 -15.98
C LYS A 24 -16.40 11.22 -17.46
N ARG A 25 -17.29 10.70 -18.29
CA ARG A 25 -17.12 10.75 -19.74
C ARG A 25 -17.25 12.19 -20.23
N ASP A 26 -16.27 12.66 -21.00
CA ASP A 26 -16.37 13.89 -21.79
C ASP A 26 -17.01 13.52 -23.14
N ALA A 27 -18.31 13.78 -23.26
CA ALA A 27 -19.04 13.43 -24.48
C ALA A 27 -18.49 14.18 -25.70
N PHE A 28 -18.21 15.47 -25.58
CA PHE A 28 -17.69 16.28 -26.67
C PHE A 28 -16.34 15.78 -27.20
N LEU A 29 -15.40 15.51 -26.32
CA LEU A 29 -14.08 15.02 -26.72
C LEU A 29 -14.17 13.55 -27.20
N SER A 30 -15.03 12.73 -26.60
CA SER A 30 -15.26 11.37 -27.07
C SER A 30 -15.80 11.35 -28.49
N ASP A 31 -16.84 12.11 -28.78
CA ASP A 31 -17.43 12.19 -30.13
C ASP A 31 -16.45 12.75 -31.15
N LYS A 32 -15.62 13.75 -30.75
CA LYS A 32 -14.57 14.29 -31.61
C LYS A 32 -13.54 13.24 -32.01
N ILE A 33 -13.01 12.49 -31.02
CA ILE A 33 -12.00 11.44 -31.26
C ILE A 33 -12.60 10.30 -32.07
N GLN A 34 -13.83 9.85 -31.72
CA GLN A 34 -14.53 8.80 -32.47
C GLN A 34 -14.66 9.13 -33.94
N ARG A 35 -15.00 10.40 -34.29
CA ARG A 35 -15.09 10.85 -35.67
C ARG A 35 -13.74 10.92 -36.37
N GLN A 36 -12.67 11.28 -35.64
CA GLN A 36 -11.31 11.39 -36.18
C GLN A 36 -10.71 10.01 -36.48
N GLU A 37 -10.91 9.06 -35.58
CA GLU A 37 -10.30 7.73 -35.66
C GLU A 37 -11.21 6.68 -36.31
N GLY A 38 -12.49 7.01 -36.52
CA GLY A 38 -13.47 6.05 -37.08
C GLY A 38 -13.86 4.92 -36.13
N ASP A 39 -13.49 5.03 -34.82
CA ASP A 39 -13.74 4.02 -33.81
C ASP A 39 -14.71 4.55 -32.74
N THR A 40 -15.94 4.01 -32.72
CA THR A 40 -16.99 4.41 -31.77
C THR A 40 -16.79 3.87 -30.36
N SER A 41 -15.83 2.97 -30.12
CA SER A 41 -15.50 2.44 -28.80
C SER A 41 -14.65 3.39 -27.97
N LEU A 42 -13.97 4.36 -28.59
CA LEU A 42 -13.08 5.30 -27.91
C LEU A 42 -13.87 6.24 -26.97
N THR A 43 -13.41 6.34 -25.74
CA THR A 43 -14.03 7.19 -24.70
C THR A 43 -12.99 8.01 -24.01
N VAL A 44 -13.24 9.32 -23.93
CA VAL A 44 -12.40 10.26 -23.15
C VAL A 44 -13.01 10.45 -21.78
N LEU A 45 -12.20 10.22 -20.74
CA LEU A 45 -12.59 10.51 -19.38
C LEU A 45 -11.96 11.82 -18.92
N THR A 46 -12.76 12.66 -18.30
CA THR A 46 -12.29 13.89 -17.65
C THR A 46 -12.33 13.73 -16.14
N LYS A 47 -11.31 14.24 -15.46
CA LYS A 47 -11.22 14.24 -14.00
C LYS A 47 -11.96 15.46 -13.47
N LEU A 48 -12.82 15.26 -12.47
CA LEU A 48 -13.40 16.29 -11.62
C LEU A 48 -12.39 16.66 -10.52
N PHE A 49 -12.48 17.87 -9.96
CA PHE A 49 -11.53 18.41 -8.98
C PHE A 49 -10.10 18.27 -9.46
N LYS A 50 -9.83 18.90 -10.60
CA LYS A 50 -8.56 18.74 -11.32
C LYS A 50 -7.39 19.45 -10.65
N ASP A 51 -7.65 20.51 -9.91
CA ASP A 51 -6.62 21.18 -9.11
C ASP A 51 -6.15 20.25 -7.98
N LYS A 52 -4.84 19.95 -7.99
CA LYS A 52 -4.22 19.06 -7.00
C LYS A 52 -4.27 19.62 -5.58
N SER A 53 -4.37 20.94 -5.42
CA SER A 53 -4.44 21.62 -4.12
C SER A 53 -5.84 21.65 -3.54
N SER A 54 -6.87 21.24 -4.30
CA SER A 54 -8.26 21.28 -3.83
C SER A 54 -8.47 20.40 -2.60
N ALA A 55 -9.37 20.85 -1.71
CA ALA A 55 -9.73 20.12 -0.50
C ALA A 55 -10.21 18.68 -0.79
N ILE A 56 -10.93 18.48 -1.90
CA ILE A 56 -11.37 17.13 -2.32
C ILE A 56 -10.18 16.23 -2.64
N ASN A 57 -9.14 16.74 -3.30
CA ASN A 57 -7.92 15.94 -3.55
C ASN A 57 -7.16 15.64 -2.25
N GLN A 58 -7.19 16.52 -1.25
CA GLN A 58 -6.61 16.23 0.08
C GLN A 58 -7.37 15.08 0.76
N ILE A 59 -8.71 15.09 0.75
CA ILE A 59 -9.53 13.97 1.25
C ILE A 59 -9.17 12.68 0.53
N MET A 60 -9.12 12.69 -0.81
CA MET A 60 -8.80 11.50 -1.59
C MET A 60 -7.38 10.99 -1.35
N SER A 61 -6.42 11.87 -1.10
CA SER A 61 -5.06 11.52 -0.69
C SER A 61 -5.06 10.77 0.65
N LYS A 62 -5.80 11.28 1.63
CA LYS A 62 -5.94 10.61 2.95
C LYS A 62 -6.61 9.25 2.84
N TYR A 63 -7.60 9.09 1.99
CA TYR A 63 -8.15 7.77 1.66
C TYR A 63 -7.10 6.82 1.10
N GLY A 64 -6.24 7.33 0.23
CA GLY A 64 -5.10 6.58 -0.30
C GLY A 64 -4.13 6.14 0.81
N GLU A 65 -3.85 7.01 1.78
CA GLU A 65 -2.98 6.70 2.93
C GLU A 65 -3.58 5.59 3.81
N VAL A 66 -4.91 5.59 4.06
CA VAL A 66 -5.61 4.50 4.77
C VAL A 66 -5.39 3.17 4.07
N TYR A 67 -5.57 3.13 2.75
CA TYR A 67 -5.37 1.91 1.96
C TYR A 67 -3.92 1.43 1.97
N GLN A 68 -2.96 2.35 1.78
CA GLN A 68 -1.54 2.01 1.78
C GLN A 68 -1.08 1.50 3.15
N TYR A 69 -1.54 2.12 4.24
CA TYR A 69 -1.26 1.63 5.58
C TYR A 69 -1.80 0.22 5.80
N HIS A 70 -3.06 -0.03 5.41
CA HIS A 70 -3.66 -1.36 5.46
C HIS A 70 -2.82 -2.38 4.69
N LYS A 71 -2.48 -2.09 3.43
CA LYS A 71 -1.64 -2.99 2.62
C LYS A 71 -0.25 -3.21 3.19
N LYS A 72 0.35 -2.16 3.75
CA LYS A 72 1.69 -2.23 4.34
C LYS A 72 1.72 -3.13 5.57
N HIS A 73 0.69 -3.13 6.42
CA HIS A 73 0.66 -3.82 7.71
C HIS A 73 -0.15 -5.13 7.72
N THR A 74 -0.58 -5.60 6.57
CA THR A 74 -1.29 -6.88 6.42
C THR A 74 -0.70 -7.70 5.29
N LEU A 75 -0.88 -9.03 5.34
CA LEU A 75 -0.35 -9.97 4.36
C LEU A 75 -1.49 -10.50 3.45
N PRO A 76 -1.20 -10.95 2.25
CA PRO A 76 -2.20 -11.59 1.40
C PRO A 76 -2.74 -12.86 2.06
N TYR A 77 -4.03 -13.18 1.85
CA TYR A 77 -4.65 -14.43 2.28
C TYR A 77 -5.19 -15.19 1.08
N VAL A 78 -6.23 -14.65 0.48
CA VAL A 78 -6.79 -15.11 -0.79
C VAL A 78 -7.03 -13.89 -1.66
N ASP A 79 -7.30 -14.08 -2.94
CA ASP A 79 -7.51 -13.02 -3.92
C ASP A 79 -8.44 -11.93 -3.38
N ALA A 80 -8.41 -10.75 -3.72
CA ALA A 80 -9.28 -9.59 -3.42
C ALA A 80 -10.13 -9.63 -2.11
N GLY A 81 -9.85 -10.58 -1.21
CA GLY A 81 -10.59 -10.86 0.01
C GLY A 81 -10.01 -10.20 1.27
N PRO A 82 -10.29 -10.77 2.44
CA PRO A 82 -9.64 -10.39 3.68
C PRO A 82 -8.13 -10.66 3.63
N ARG A 83 -7.38 -9.96 4.46
CA ARG A 83 -5.93 -10.06 4.56
C ARG A 83 -5.54 -10.58 5.94
N ILE A 84 -4.39 -11.22 6.03
CA ILE A 84 -3.84 -11.72 7.29
C ILE A 84 -3.24 -10.55 8.08
N LEU A 85 -3.60 -10.47 9.36
CA LEU A 85 -3.03 -9.55 10.33
C LEU A 85 -2.45 -10.37 11.49
N PRO A 86 -1.13 -10.35 11.73
CA PRO A 86 -0.53 -11.00 12.89
C PRO A 86 -1.04 -10.41 14.21
N ASN A 87 -1.31 -11.29 15.20
CA ASN A 87 -1.86 -10.88 16.49
C ASN A 87 -0.92 -9.93 17.24
N GLU A 88 0.39 -10.03 17.02
CA GLU A 88 1.39 -9.17 17.66
C GLU A 88 1.19 -7.68 17.35
N ILE A 89 0.75 -7.36 16.13
CA ILE A 89 0.52 -5.97 15.72
C ILE A 89 -0.95 -5.55 15.74
N TYR A 90 -1.87 -6.43 16.16
CA TYR A 90 -3.31 -6.18 16.10
C TYR A 90 -3.72 -4.87 16.77
N MET A 91 -3.22 -4.61 17.99
CA MET A 91 -3.58 -3.40 18.75
C MET A 91 -3.02 -2.13 18.09
N GLU A 92 -1.73 -2.14 17.73
CA GLU A 92 -1.06 -1.03 17.03
C GLU A 92 -1.77 -0.73 15.70
N TYR A 93 -2.00 -1.75 14.89
CA TYR A 93 -2.69 -1.63 13.61
C TYR A 93 -4.11 -1.06 13.76
N THR A 94 -4.89 -1.60 14.70
CA THR A 94 -6.28 -1.19 14.90
C THR A 94 -6.39 0.25 15.36
N GLN A 95 -5.52 0.67 16.29
CA GLN A 95 -5.47 2.04 16.79
C GLN A 95 -5.11 3.02 15.66
N GLU A 96 -4.08 2.73 14.91
CA GLU A 96 -3.62 3.59 13.82
C GLU A 96 -4.64 3.66 12.68
N MET A 97 -5.28 2.54 12.32
CA MET A 97 -6.34 2.54 11.31
C MET A 97 -7.54 3.38 11.72
N LYS A 98 -7.99 3.27 12.98
CA LYS A 98 -9.06 4.12 13.52
C LYS A 98 -8.67 5.60 13.47
N HIS A 99 -7.43 5.92 13.85
CA HIS A 99 -6.93 7.29 13.78
C HIS A 99 -6.95 7.84 12.36
N ARG A 100 -6.45 7.08 11.38
CA ARG A 100 -6.43 7.48 9.96
C ARG A 100 -7.82 7.64 9.37
N ILE A 101 -8.75 6.75 9.71
CA ILE A 101 -10.15 6.85 9.28
C ILE A 101 -10.78 8.10 9.88
N ALA A 102 -10.58 8.37 11.16
CA ALA A 102 -11.07 9.59 11.81
C ALA A 102 -10.50 10.88 11.19
N GLN A 103 -9.25 10.88 10.75
CA GLN A 103 -8.68 12.01 10.00
C GLN A 103 -9.44 12.29 8.69
N VAL A 104 -9.84 11.23 7.98
CA VAL A 104 -10.64 11.39 6.75
C VAL A 104 -12.03 11.95 7.08
N ASP A 105 -12.70 11.39 8.11
CA ASP A 105 -14.02 11.87 8.53
C ASP A 105 -13.96 13.34 8.96
N ASN A 106 -12.94 13.75 9.72
CA ASN A 106 -12.73 15.15 10.11
C ASN A 106 -12.55 16.08 8.89
N LEU A 107 -11.84 15.63 7.86
CA LEU A 107 -11.71 16.42 6.63
C LEU A 107 -13.05 16.53 5.89
N LEU A 108 -13.80 15.43 5.82
CA LEU A 108 -15.14 15.45 5.23
C LEU A 108 -16.05 16.41 5.99
N ASP A 109 -16.10 16.33 7.32
CA ASP A 109 -16.92 17.21 8.14
C ASP A 109 -16.50 18.68 8.03
N THR A 110 -15.23 18.95 7.82
CA THR A 110 -14.70 20.31 7.60
C THR A 110 -15.09 20.88 6.25
N TYR A 111 -15.02 20.08 5.19
CA TYR A 111 -15.16 20.58 3.83
C TYR A 111 -16.54 20.42 3.20
N MET A 112 -17.36 19.48 3.69
CA MET A 112 -18.71 19.29 3.15
C MET A 112 -19.61 20.51 3.26
N PRO A 113 -19.58 21.35 4.32
CA PRO A 113 -20.37 22.57 4.38
C PRO A 113 -20.07 23.59 3.24
N MET A 114 -18.88 23.52 2.65
CA MET A 114 -18.48 24.39 1.55
C MET A 114 -18.36 23.65 0.20
N TYR A 115 -18.95 22.44 0.09
CA TYR A 115 -18.80 21.59 -1.10
C TYR A 115 -19.23 22.28 -2.39
N ASP A 116 -20.36 23.00 -2.36
CA ASP A 116 -20.85 23.72 -3.54
C ASP A 116 -19.87 24.79 -4.01
N GLN A 117 -19.18 25.49 -3.09
CA GLN A 117 -18.12 26.42 -3.44
C GLN A 117 -16.93 25.71 -4.07
N LEU A 118 -16.52 24.56 -3.53
CA LEU A 118 -15.42 23.75 -4.10
C LEU A 118 -15.76 23.27 -5.51
N VAL A 119 -17.03 22.95 -5.80
CA VAL A 119 -17.51 22.63 -7.14
C VAL A 119 -17.39 23.84 -8.06
N GLN A 120 -17.83 25.03 -7.64
CA GLN A 120 -17.73 26.25 -8.45
C GLN A 120 -16.28 26.61 -8.77
N ASP A 121 -15.39 26.48 -7.80
CA ASP A 121 -13.96 26.75 -7.97
C ASP A 121 -13.35 25.81 -9.01
N ASP A 122 -13.69 24.51 -8.98
CA ASP A 122 -13.19 23.56 -9.98
C ASP A 122 -13.81 23.78 -11.36
N VAL A 123 -15.09 24.16 -11.44
CA VAL A 123 -15.73 24.55 -12.70
C VAL A 123 -15.00 25.76 -13.32
N MET A 124 -14.70 26.77 -12.53
CA MET A 124 -13.92 27.94 -13.00
C MET A 124 -12.51 27.52 -13.43
N TYR A 125 -11.81 26.75 -12.64
CA TYR A 125 -10.47 26.25 -12.97
C TYR A 125 -10.45 25.44 -14.27
N ARG A 126 -11.41 24.53 -14.46
CA ARG A 126 -11.52 23.70 -15.66
C ARG A 126 -11.86 24.54 -16.90
N ASN A 127 -12.75 25.52 -16.76
CA ASN A 127 -13.16 26.41 -17.87
C ASN A 127 -12.05 27.38 -18.28
N ALA A 128 -11.22 27.84 -17.34
CA ALA A 128 -10.05 28.66 -17.65
C ALA A 128 -8.97 27.85 -18.41
N GLY A 129 -8.90 26.54 -18.22
CA GLY A 129 -7.87 25.69 -18.81
C GLY A 129 -8.37 24.82 -19.96
N HIS A 130 -8.88 23.63 -19.63
CA HIS A 130 -9.06 22.55 -20.60
C HIS A 130 -10.49 22.38 -21.12
N ALA A 131 -11.49 22.80 -20.37
CA ALA A 131 -12.89 22.59 -20.74
C ALA A 131 -13.44 23.67 -21.68
N ALA A 132 -12.74 24.80 -21.81
CA ALA A 132 -13.11 25.91 -22.70
C ALA A 132 -14.59 26.33 -22.57
N GLY A 133 -15.04 26.55 -21.33
CA GLY A 133 -16.40 26.97 -21.01
C GLY A 133 -17.46 25.86 -20.98
N ARG A 134 -17.08 24.58 -21.13
CA ARG A 134 -18.03 23.45 -21.14
C ARG A 134 -18.26 22.81 -19.78
N ALA A 135 -17.39 23.05 -18.79
CA ALA A 135 -17.57 22.50 -17.45
C ALA A 135 -18.72 23.22 -16.72
N ASN A 136 -19.57 22.47 -16.05
CA ASN A 136 -20.67 23.01 -15.27
C ASN A 136 -20.87 22.18 -13.98
N SER A 137 -21.61 22.75 -13.01
CA SER A 137 -21.84 22.13 -11.69
C SER A 137 -22.67 20.84 -11.74
N SER A 138 -23.54 20.68 -12.75
CA SER A 138 -24.35 19.47 -12.89
C SER A 138 -23.53 18.21 -13.21
N GLU A 139 -22.23 18.37 -13.46
CA GLU A 139 -21.32 17.25 -13.68
C GLU A 139 -20.88 16.56 -12.38
N TYR A 140 -21.09 17.20 -11.25
CA TYR A 140 -20.65 16.75 -9.93
C TYR A 140 -21.80 16.10 -9.16
N PRO A 141 -21.52 15.10 -8.30
CA PRO A 141 -22.53 14.59 -7.37
C PRO A 141 -22.96 15.70 -6.42
N SER A 142 -24.15 15.58 -5.84
CA SER A 142 -24.55 16.46 -4.73
C SER A 142 -23.62 16.29 -3.52
N ALA A 143 -23.58 17.27 -2.62
CA ALA A 143 -22.79 17.17 -1.38
C ALA A 143 -23.19 15.94 -0.55
N GLU A 144 -24.49 15.63 -0.50
CA GLU A 144 -25.03 14.45 0.19
C GLU A 144 -24.57 13.15 -0.47
N ASP A 145 -24.72 13.01 -1.80
CA ASP A 145 -24.28 11.83 -2.55
C ASP A 145 -22.76 11.63 -2.43
N PHE A 146 -22.00 12.72 -2.51
CA PHE A 146 -20.57 12.68 -2.30
C PHE A 146 -20.22 12.13 -0.92
N ARG A 147 -20.81 12.71 0.15
CA ARG A 147 -20.58 12.28 1.54
C ARG A 147 -20.98 10.82 1.76
N MET A 148 -22.15 10.40 1.26
CA MET A 148 -22.62 9.01 1.39
C MET A 148 -21.76 8.00 0.63
N SER A 149 -21.15 8.40 -0.47
CA SER A 149 -20.24 7.54 -1.24
C SER A 149 -18.88 7.35 -0.57
N MET A 150 -18.55 8.16 0.45
CA MET A 150 -17.26 8.14 1.13
C MET A 150 -17.37 7.37 2.44
N SER A 151 -16.87 6.15 2.49
CA SER A 151 -16.83 5.35 3.71
C SER A 151 -15.62 4.44 3.79
N ALA A 152 -15.12 4.23 5.00
CA ALA A 152 -14.06 3.29 5.32
C ALA A 152 -14.53 2.37 6.46
N GLU A 153 -14.55 1.07 6.22
CA GLU A 153 -15.00 0.07 7.19
C GLU A 153 -13.95 -1.01 7.36
N LEU A 154 -13.63 -1.30 8.62
CA LEU A 154 -12.78 -2.41 9.02
C LEU A 154 -13.62 -3.53 9.62
N ARG A 155 -13.46 -4.74 9.10
CA ARG A 155 -14.07 -5.95 9.66
C ARG A 155 -12.99 -6.95 9.99
N PHE A 156 -13.06 -7.49 11.20
CA PHE A 156 -12.20 -8.55 11.66
C PHE A 156 -12.98 -9.85 11.74
N GLN A 157 -12.32 -10.96 11.41
CA GLN A 157 -12.89 -12.30 11.52
C GLN A 157 -11.79 -13.28 11.91
N PRO A 158 -12.11 -14.35 12.65
CA PRO A 158 -11.13 -15.37 12.96
C PRO A 158 -10.61 -16.04 11.68
N MET A 159 -9.37 -16.51 11.73
CA MET A 159 -8.84 -17.40 10.71
C MET A 159 -9.63 -18.71 10.76
N PRO A 160 -10.15 -19.22 9.65
CA PRO A 160 -10.81 -20.52 9.62
C PRO A 160 -9.89 -21.63 10.12
N ASP A 161 -10.44 -22.54 10.94
CA ASP A 161 -9.78 -23.72 11.45
C ASP A 161 -10.74 -24.90 11.35
N VAL A 162 -10.23 -26.08 11.08
CA VAL A 162 -11.02 -27.32 10.99
C VAL A 162 -11.84 -27.57 12.24
N SER A 163 -11.31 -27.20 13.42
CA SER A 163 -12.01 -27.37 14.71
C SER A 163 -13.24 -26.48 14.89
N HIS A 164 -13.46 -25.48 14.02
CA HIS A 164 -14.64 -24.61 14.07
C HIS A 164 -15.88 -25.23 13.42
N PHE A 165 -15.74 -26.36 12.73
CA PHE A 165 -16.89 -27.03 12.12
C PHE A 165 -17.59 -27.91 13.18
N LEU A 166 -18.92 -27.80 13.25
CA LEU A 166 -19.77 -28.55 14.20
C LEU A 166 -20.18 -29.92 13.67
N PHE A 167 -19.70 -30.31 12.49
CA PHE A 167 -19.97 -31.59 11.87
C PHE A 167 -18.66 -32.25 11.43
N ASP A 168 -18.70 -33.56 11.31
CA ASP A 168 -17.54 -34.32 10.85
C ASP A 168 -17.26 -34.01 9.38
N LEU A 169 -16.07 -33.48 9.13
CA LEU A 169 -15.55 -33.26 7.80
C LEU A 169 -14.97 -34.56 7.23
N SER A 170 -15.06 -34.74 5.93
CA SER A 170 -14.34 -35.84 5.27
C SER A 170 -12.83 -35.65 5.40
N GLU A 171 -12.07 -36.73 5.30
CA GLU A 171 -10.60 -36.66 5.30
C GLU A 171 -10.08 -35.79 4.14
N GLU A 172 -10.77 -35.80 3.01
CA GLU A 172 -10.45 -34.96 1.84
C GLU A 172 -10.66 -33.46 2.13
N ASP A 173 -11.76 -33.10 2.79
CA ASP A 173 -12.04 -31.73 3.19
C ASP A 173 -11.00 -31.22 4.19
N VAL A 174 -10.68 -32.02 5.21
CA VAL A 174 -9.63 -31.71 6.18
C VAL A 174 -8.27 -31.50 5.52
N ALA A 175 -7.91 -32.38 4.57
CA ALA A 175 -6.67 -32.22 3.81
C ALA A 175 -6.67 -30.97 2.92
N SER A 176 -7.82 -30.62 2.34
CA SER A 176 -8.00 -29.40 1.54
C SER A 176 -7.80 -28.14 2.39
N PHE A 177 -8.42 -28.07 3.58
CA PHE A 177 -8.27 -26.95 4.50
C PHE A 177 -6.81 -26.77 4.96
N LYS A 178 -6.13 -27.86 5.35
CA LYS A 178 -4.72 -27.81 5.75
C LYS A 178 -3.82 -27.30 4.63
N ARG A 179 -4.06 -27.75 3.39
CA ARG A 179 -3.32 -27.28 2.22
C ARG A 179 -3.53 -25.80 1.98
N ALA A 180 -4.78 -25.31 2.04
CA ALA A 180 -5.09 -23.90 1.89
C ALA A 180 -4.43 -23.02 3.00
N GLU A 181 -4.36 -23.54 4.24
CA GLU A 181 -3.67 -22.86 5.34
C GLU A 181 -2.15 -22.79 5.11
N GLU A 182 -1.54 -23.88 4.64
CA GLU A 182 -0.12 -23.93 4.29
C GLU A 182 0.21 -22.99 3.12
N GLU A 183 -0.58 -23.00 2.07
CA GLU A 183 -0.43 -22.10 0.92
C GLU A 183 -0.55 -20.63 1.34
N ALA A 184 -1.52 -20.30 2.20
CA ALA A 184 -1.68 -18.95 2.72
C ALA A 184 -0.48 -18.50 3.57
N ALA A 185 0.07 -19.39 4.41
CA ALA A 185 1.26 -19.10 5.21
C ALA A 185 2.50 -18.90 4.33
N GLN A 186 2.68 -19.73 3.31
CA GLN A 186 3.78 -19.59 2.35
C GLN A 186 3.68 -18.27 1.57
N ALA A 187 2.50 -17.95 1.03
CA ALA A 187 2.26 -16.70 0.32
C ALA A 187 2.51 -15.46 1.22
N ALA A 188 2.11 -15.52 2.48
CA ALA A 188 2.34 -14.46 3.45
C ALA A 188 3.84 -14.26 3.74
N ASN A 189 4.59 -15.34 3.92
CA ASN A 189 6.03 -15.28 4.15
C ASN A 189 6.78 -14.78 2.91
N ALA A 190 6.43 -15.26 1.72
CA ALA A 190 6.99 -14.77 0.46
C ALA A 190 6.73 -13.26 0.27
N ASP A 191 5.52 -12.77 0.52
CA ASP A 191 5.20 -11.34 0.46
C ASP A 191 6.02 -10.53 1.47
N THR A 192 6.25 -11.07 2.69
CA THR A 192 7.09 -10.44 3.70
C THR A 192 8.53 -10.27 3.22
N VAL A 193 9.12 -11.32 2.64
CA VAL A 193 10.47 -11.28 2.06
C VAL A 193 10.55 -10.29 0.90
N GLN A 194 9.58 -10.30 0.00
CA GLN A 194 9.53 -9.36 -1.14
C GLN A 194 9.46 -7.89 -0.71
N ARG A 195 8.81 -7.59 0.40
CA ARG A 195 8.78 -6.21 0.95
C ARG A 195 10.14 -5.74 1.44
N MET A 196 11.00 -6.63 1.92
CA MET A 196 12.38 -6.30 2.28
C MET A 196 13.27 -6.19 1.04
N LEU A 197 13.13 -7.09 0.08
CA LEU A 197 13.97 -7.11 -1.12
C LEU A 197 13.83 -5.83 -1.96
N LYS A 198 12.64 -5.26 -2.07
CA LYS A 198 12.41 -4.02 -2.87
C LYS A 198 13.23 -2.82 -2.39
N PRO A 199 13.21 -2.41 -1.10
CA PRO A 199 14.07 -1.34 -0.61
C PRO A 199 15.56 -1.63 -0.76
N ILE A 200 15.98 -2.90 -0.55
CA ILE A 200 17.37 -3.32 -0.72
C ILE A 200 17.79 -3.13 -2.19
N GLN A 201 17.00 -3.61 -3.13
CA GLN A 201 17.29 -3.46 -4.56
C GLN A 201 17.39 -1.99 -4.98
N ALA A 202 16.50 -1.14 -4.48
CA ALA A 202 16.53 0.31 -4.73
C ALA A 202 17.83 0.93 -4.19
N LEU A 203 18.25 0.57 -2.96
CA LEU A 203 19.50 1.03 -2.37
C LEU A 203 20.72 0.51 -3.14
N VAL A 204 20.78 -0.77 -3.48
CA VAL A 204 21.84 -1.39 -4.27
C VAL A 204 22.00 -0.73 -5.64
N THR A 205 20.89 -0.48 -6.33
CA THR A 205 20.88 0.22 -7.61
C THR A 205 21.47 1.62 -7.45
N LYS A 206 20.99 2.37 -6.45
CA LYS A 206 21.47 3.73 -6.21
C LYS A 206 22.94 3.79 -5.80
N LEU A 207 23.42 2.84 -5.00
CA LEU A 207 24.85 2.73 -4.66
C LEU A 207 25.73 2.47 -5.88
N GLY A 208 25.21 1.71 -6.86
CA GLY A 208 25.93 1.45 -8.13
C GLY A 208 25.92 2.62 -9.11
N GLU A 209 24.87 3.43 -9.12
CA GLU A 209 24.72 4.56 -10.04
C GLU A 209 25.34 5.86 -9.51
N TYR A 210 25.43 6.03 -8.19
CA TYR A 210 25.87 7.28 -7.57
C TYR A 210 27.37 7.48 -7.73
N GLN A 211 27.78 8.55 -8.41
CA GLN A 211 29.19 8.90 -8.67
C GLN A 211 29.69 10.09 -7.83
N GLY A 212 28.77 10.76 -7.10
CA GLY A 212 29.10 11.95 -6.31
C GLY A 212 29.29 13.22 -7.16
N LEU A 213 28.75 13.23 -8.39
CA LEU A 213 28.86 14.37 -9.29
C LEU A 213 27.94 15.52 -8.88
N LYS A 214 28.29 16.73 -9.31
CA LYS A 214 27.49 17.93 -9.01
C LYS A 214 26.04 17.77 -9.55
N GLY A 215 25.07 17.84 -8.65
CA GLY A 215 23.65 17.67 -8.97
C GLY A 215 23.08 16.29 -8.68
N GLU A 216 23.91 15.27 -8.46
CA GLU A 216 23.46 13.97 -8.00
C GLU A 216 23.03 14.03 -6.53
N ARG A 217 21.97 13.29 -6.20
CA ARG A 217 21.45 13.20 -4.82
C ARG A 217 21.43 11.76 -4.36
N PHE A 218 22.00 11.52 -3.19
CA PHE A 218 21.83 10.29 -2.42
C PHE A 218 20.98 10.62 -1.20
N HIS A 219 19.77 10.08 -1.15
CA HIS A 219 18.81 10.35 -0.08
C HIS A 219 18.94 9.33 1.04
N ASN A 220 19.07 9.78 2.28
CA ASN A 220 19.13 8.93 3.47
C ASN A 220 17.90 8.02 3.60
N SER A 221 16.75 8.50 3.11
CA SER A 221 15.50 7.72 3.09
C SER A 221 15.62 6.37 2.36
N LEU A 222 16.59 6.19 1.47
CA LEU A 222 16.85 4.87 0.86
C LEU A 222 17.34 3.86 1.89
N VAL A 223 18.21 4.29 2.81
CA VAL A 223 18.72 3.44 3.90
C VAL A 223 17.63 3.25 4.97
N GLU A 224 16.93 4.34 5.33
CA GLU A 224 15.81 4.31 6.28
C GLU A 224 14.71 3.34 5.83
N ASN A 225 14.38 3.31 4.54
CA ASN A 225 13.40 2.37 3.97
C ASN A 225 13.82 0.90 4.13
N VAL A 226 15.12 0.59 4.13
CA VAL A 226 15.60 -0.78 4.41
C VAL A 226 15.39 -1.13 5.87
N ILE A 227 15.73 -0.23 6.79
CA ILE A 227 15.53 -0.41 8.25
C ILE A 227 14.05 -0.60 8.57
N ASP A 228 13.19 0.27 8.01
CA ASP A 228 11.74 0.19 8.16
C ASP A 228 11.19 -1.13 7.60
N GLY A 229 11.73 -1.58 6.46
CA GLY A 229 11.40 -2.86 5.86
C GLY A 229 11.74 -4.04 6.77
N CYS A 230 12.92 -4.05 7.39
CA CYS A 230 13.35 -5.08 8.34
C CYS A 230 12.47 -5.10 9.60
N THR A 231 12.21 -3.92 10.19
CA THR A 231 11.35 -3.79 11.36
C THR A 231 9.95 -4.30 11.09
N LEU A 232 9.37 -3.93 9.94
CA LEU A 232 8.04 -4.37 9.54
C LEU A 232 8.00 -5.88 9.24
N ALA A 233 9.00 -6.40 8.55
CA ALA A 233 9.08 -7.82 8.21
C ALA A 233 9.13 -8.69 9.47
N ARG A 234 9.87 -8.27 10.48
CA ARG A 234 9.95 -8.96 11.77
C ARG A 234 8.58 -9.03 12.47
N LYS A 235 7.80 -7.95 12.36
CA LYS A 235 6.43 -7.87 12.91
C LYS A 235 5.39 -8.67 12.10
N LEU A 236 5.61 -8.81 10.80
CA LEU A 236 4.67 -9.50 9.90
C LEU A 236 4.97 -10.99 9.71
N ALA A 237 6.21 -11.43 9.96
CA ALA A 237 6.61 -12.80 9.72
C ALA A 237 5.79 -13.80 10.56
N ILE A 238 5.19 -14.78 9.88
CA ILE A 238 4.40 -15.83 10.49
C ILE A 238 5.27 -17.08 10.63
N ASN A 239 5.54 -17.50 11.86
CA ASN A 239 6.43 -18.65 12.14
C ASN A 239 7.79 -18.54 11.42
N PRO A 240 8.51 -17.39 11.55
CA PRO A 240 9.78 -17.24 10.87
C PRO A 240 10.78 -18.29 11.34
N THR A 241 11.62 -18.78 10.42
CA THR A 241 12.73 -19.64 10.80
C THR A 241 13.81 -18.84 11.53
N PRO A 242 14.62 -19.47 12.40
CA PRO A 242 15.75 -18.78 13.05
C PRO A 242 16.72 -18.16 12.05
N GLU A 243 16.91 -18.81 10.90
CA GLU A 243 17.78 -18.36 9.82
C GLU A 243 17.23 -17.05 9.20
N LEU A 244 15.94 -17.00 8.91
CA LEU A 244 15.32 -15.77 8.37
C LEU A 244 15.42 -14.61 9.36
N LEU A 245 15.21 -14.86 10.66
CA LEU A 245 15.36 -13.83 11.69
C LEU A 245 16.80 -13.33 11.81
N ALA A 246 17.78 -14.24 11.67
CA ALA A 246 19.21 -13.87 11.67
C ALA A 246 19.57 -13.01 10.45
N ASP A 247 19.08 -13.36 9.26
CA ASP A 247 19.30 -12.59 8.03
C ASP A 247 18.65 -11.19 8.12
N ILE A 248 17.45 -11.09 8.68
CA ILE A 248 16.79 -9.79 8.93
C ILE A 248 17.64 -8.94 9.90
N ALA A 249 18.17 -9.53 10.98
CA ALA A 249 19.01 -8.82 11.94
C ALA A 249 20.33 -8.35 11.30
N GLU A 250 20.99 -9.22 10.53
CA GLU A 250 22.22 -8.86 9.80
C GLU A 250 21.99 -7.68 8.84
N LEU A 251 20.88 -7.68 8.13
CA LEU A 251 20.50 -6.61 7.22
C LEU A 251 20.22 -5.30 7.95
N GLU A 252 19.47 -5.36 9.05
CA GLU A 252 19.13 -4.18 9.86
C GLU A 252 20.39 -3.53 10.45
N ASP A 253 21.30 -4.33 11.01
CA ASP A 253 22.58 -3.85 11.58
C ASP A 253 23.45 -3.21 10.49
N ALA A 254 23.53 -3.82 9.31
CA ALA A 254 24.26 -3.26 8.18
C ALA A 254 23.65 -1.93 7.73
N ALA A 255 22.32 -1.84 7.59
CA ALA A 255 21.65 -0.61 7.19
C ALA A 255 21.81 0.49 8.24
N GLN A 256 21.71 0.18 9.54
CA GLN A 256 21.97 1.14 10.63
C GLN A 256 23.41 1.65 10.60
N GLY A 257 24.39 0.79 10.33
CA GLY A 257 25.77 1.18 10.13
C GLY A 257 25.92 2.17 8.99
N TYR A 258 25.29 1.89 7.83
CA TYR A 258 25.33 2.80 6.67
C TYR A 258 24.63 4.13 6.92
N LEU A 259 23.56 4.16 7.72
CA LEU A 259 22.88 5.41 8.07
C LEU A 259 23.76 6.32 8.92
N LYS A 260 24.55 5.75 9.86
CA LYS A 260 25.51 6.51 10.67
C LYS A 260 26.64 7.12 9.84
N ASP A 261 27.08 6.42 8.81
CA ASP A 261 28.23 6.78 7.99
C ASP A 261 27.85 7.19 6.55
N VAL A 262 26.64 7.74 6.34
CA VAL A 262 26.15 8.11 5.00
C VAL A 262 27.10 9.04 4.25
N GLU A 263 27.75 10.00 4.94
CA GLU A 263 28.69 10.91 4.29
C GLU A 263 29.95 10.19 3.82
N MET A 264 30.40 9.16 4.53
CA MET A 264 31.53 8.32 4.10
C MET A 264 31.16 7.50 2.86
N ILE A 265 29.93 6.96 2.82
CA ILE A 265 29.40 6.25 1.64
C ILE A 265 29.32 7.21 0.45
N LYS A 266 28.83 8.43 0.62
CA LYS A 266 28.79 9.45 -0.43
C LYS A 266 30.19 9.81 -0.96
N GLY A 267 31.17 9.93 -0.06
CA GLY A 267 32.53 10.36 -0.38
C GLY A 267 33.46 9.30 -0.96
N SER A 268 33.14 8.00 -0.84
CA SER A 268 34.04 6.90 -1.20
C SER A 268 33.39 5.85 -2.11
N ALA A 269 33.89 5.72 -3.33
CA ALA A 269 33.48 4.66 -4.27
C ALA A 269 33.70 3.26 -3.69
N HIS A 270 34.86 3.05 -3.04
CA HIS A 270 35.18 1.77 -2.39
C HIS A 270 34.15 1.38 -1.33
N LYS A 271 33.75 2.34 -0.48
CA LYS A 271 32.73 2.09 0.54
C LYS A 271 31.34 1.82 -0.05
N ARG A 272 30.99 2.46 -1.16
CA ARG A 272 29.76 2.14 -1.90
C ARG A 272 29.76 0.72 -2.45
N ASP A 273 30.88 0.28 -3.04
CA ASP A 273 31.02 -1.07 -3.58
C ASP A 273 30.99 -2.14 -2.48
N GLU A 274 31.61 -1.87 -1.33
CA GLU A 274 31.56 -2.75 -0.15
C GLU A 274 30.12 -2.89 0.36
N ALA A 275 29.40 -1.77 0.55
CA ALA A 275 28.01 -1.75 0.97
C ALA A 275 27.10 -2.47 -0.03
N LYS A 276 27.29 -2.22 -1.33
CA LYS A 276 26.55 -2.86 -2.40
C LYS A 276 26.70 -4.39 -2.36
N LYS A 277 27.93 -4.90 -2.26
CA LYS A 277 28.20 -6.34 -2.19
C LYS A 277 27.53 -6.97 -0.99
N LYS A 278 27.70 -6.38 0.20
CA LYS A 278 27.11 -6.91 1.43
C LYS A 278 25.58 -6.98 1.33
N LEU A 279 24.92 -5.92 0.81
CA LEU A 279 23.46 -5.90 0.62
C LEU A 279 23.00 -6.93 -0.42
N GLN A 280 23.77 -7.13 -1.50
CA GLN A 280 23.48 -8.14 -2.52
C GLN A 280 23.61 -9.57 -1.96
N ASP A 281 24.61 -9.84 -1.14
CA ASP A 281 24.80 -11.15 -0.51
C ASP A 281 23.65 -11.49 0.43
N VAL A 282 23.22 -10.54 1.29
CA VAL A 282 22.06 -10.74 2.17
C VAL A 282 20.76 -10.89 1.36
N ALA A 283 20.54 -10.05 0.35
CA ALA A 283 19.37 -10.17 -0.52
C ALA A 283 19.28 -11.53 -1.23
N SER A 284 20.44 -12.06 -1.65
CA SER A 284 20.49 -13.39 -2.29
C SER A 284 20.12 -14.52 -1.34
N LYS A 285 20.57 -14.46 -0.07
CA LYS A 285 20.15 -15.41 0.97
C LYS A 285 18.64 -15.33 1.22
N MET A 286 18.12 -14.11 1.38
CA MET A 286 16.70 -13.89 1.64
C MET A 286 15.80 -14.34 0.49
N ALA A 287 16.26 -14.23 -0.76
CA ALA A 287 15.50 -14.68 -1.92
C ALA A 287 15.21 -16.19 -1.92
N MET A 288 15.95 -16.99 -1.13
CA MET A 288 15.67 -18.42 -0.98
C MET A 288 14.40 -18.70 -0.14
N PHE A 289 13.88 -17.69 0.57
CA PHE A 289 12.66 -17.79 1.38
C PHE A 289 11.43 -17.17 0.68
N SER A 290 11.57 -16.71 -0.58
CA SER A 290 10.50 -16.06 -1.34
C SER A 290 9.73 -17.01 -2.25
#